data_7b4373acce7995c0d2de6fc4ae23dcb3
#
_entry.id   7b4373acce7995c0d2de6fc4ae23dcb3
#
_cell.length_a   1.000
_cell.length_b   1.000
_cell.length_c   1.000
_cell.angle_alpha   90.00
_cell.angle_beta   90.00
_cell.angle_gamma   90.00
#
_symmetry.space_group_name_H-M   'P 1'
#
loop_
_entity.id
_entity.type
_entity.pdbx_description
1 polymer ?
#
loop_
_entity_poly.entity_id
_entity_poly.type
_entity_poly.pdbx_seq_one_letter_code
_entity_poly.pdbx_strand_id
1 'polypeptide(L)'
;MHAQLKPIERSMLSRHEIDQWPVADSGLSARVVHCLQTAGVKTVGELRTWRDDQLLALRNFGITSCKNVRWFLSWTKKLETNDGNATVSSFRALLLEFLGREEMFVLEQRYGLSDPEFRPHMKRRTLQEIAAKRGGVTRERVRQIEESAIAALRSRLCRAVADSQEAYWANRIQSRSCVVTSQELTEWADDPMLGGYQPWGVLLLLSEVMTRIVFRHDYFTTLPPQIMNQVEKQILQLLNEARAPVPFETLLASVSDELSYLNGQRPRLVTVMLDHHPDISGTVDRRYFLHMVGAPLLIADILRSEDRPLHFHELTRLYNARMLPHSRRGTGFILRVLNLMTDAARVARAVYTLKP
;
A
#
# COMPACT_ATOMS: atom_id res chain seq x y z
N MET A 1 -26.18 -2.06 15.59
CA MET A 1 -26.96 -2.19 14.34
C MET A 1 -25.97 -2.47 13.22
N HIS A 2 -25.81 -3.74 12.83
CA HIS A 2 -25.02 -4.12 11.67
C HIS A 2 -25.80 -3.68 10.42
N ALA A 3 -25.33 -2.63 9.76
CA ALA A 3 -25.81 -2.32 8.42
C ALA A 3 -25.43 -3.52 7.52
N GLN A 4 -26.40 -4.28 7.09
CA GLN A 4 -26.22 -5.27 6.03
C GLN A 4 -25.76 -4.50 4.79
N LEU A 5 -24.47 -4.59 4.49
CA LEU A 5 -23.93 -4.13 3.22
C LEU A 5 -24.65 -4.91 2.13
N LYS A 6 -25.41 -4.21 1.28
CA LYS A 6 -26.00 -4.82 0.08
C LYS A 6 -24.88 -5.47 -0.73
N PRO A 7 -25.11 -6.68 -1.25
CA PRO A 7 -24.17 -7.28 -2.19
C PRO A 7 -23.90 -6.28 -3.32
N ILE A 8 -22.62 -5.99 -3.57
CA ILE A 8 -22.24 -5.16 -4.72
C ILE A 8 -22.67 -5.92 -5.96
N GLU A 9 -23.63 -5.35 -6.70
CA GLU A 9 -24.03 -5.89 -8.00
C GLU A 9 -22.78 -5.92 -8.89
N ARG A 10 -22.31 -7.12 -9.16
CA ARG A 10 -21.20 -7.36 -10.07
C ARG A 10 -21.68 -7.02 -11.47
N SER A 11 -20.97 -6.17 -12.18
CA SER A 11 -21.19 -6.01 -13.63
C SER A 11 -20.92 -7.36 -14.29
N MET A 12 -21.95 -7.99 -14.82
CA MET A 12 -21.82 -9.27 -15.54
C MET A 12 -20.93 -9.04 -16.75
N LEU A 13 -19.84 -9.80 -16.82
CA LEU A 13 -19.03 -9.85 -18.03
C LEU A 13 -19.76 -10.73 -19.04
N SER A 14 -20.09 -10.17 -20.19
CA SER A 14 -20.68 -10.95 -21.26
C SER A 14 -19.66 -11.94 -21.84
N ARG A 15 -20.15 -13.06 -22.36
CA ARG A 15 -19.29 -14.02 -23.07
C ARG A 15 -18.46 -13.32 -24.15
N HIS A 16 -19.06 -12.39 -24.89
CA HIS A 16 -18.39 -11.64 -25.95
C HIS A 16 -17.19 -10.84 -25.42
N GLU A 17 -17.32 -10.17 -24.27
CA GLU A 17 -16.22 -9.43 -23.65
C GLU A 17 -15.08 -10.34 -23.23
N ILE A 18 -15.41 -11.51 -22.63
CA ILE A 18 -14.41 -12.49 -22.20
C ILE A 18 -13.72 -13.12 -23.41
N ASP A 19 -14.44 -13.41 -24.49
CA ASP A 19 -13.88 -13.99 -25.70
C ASP A 19 -12.88 -13.07 -26.40
N GLN A 20 -12.98 -11.74 -26.17
CA GLN A 20 -12.01 -10.74 -26.67
C GLN A 20 -10.75 -10.61 -25.78
N TRP A 21 -10.71 -11.26 -24.62
CA TRP A 21 -9.52 -11.18 -23.77
C TRP A 21 -8.30 -11.77 -24.46
N PRO A 22 -7.15 -11.05 -24.49
CA PRO A 22 -5.90 -11.62 -24.98
C PRO A 22 -5.46 -12.82 -24.10
N VAL A 23 -5.01 -13.88 -24.73
CA VAL A 23 -4.41 -15.04 -24.01
C VAL A 23 -3.20 -14.61 -23.18
N ALA A 24 -2.49 -13.56 -23.59
CA ALA A 24 -1.37 -12.97 -22.84
C ALA A 24 -1.78 -12.48 -21.45
N ASP A 25 -3.02 -12.03 -21.26
CA ASP A 25 -3.55 -11.50 -20.01
C ASP A 25 -4.26 -12.56 -19.14
N SER A 26 -4.20 -13.84 -19.55
CA SER A 26 -4.92 -14.94 -18.90
C SER A 26 -4.40 -15.29 -17.49
N GLY A 27 -3.14 -14.97 -17.18
CA GLY A 27 -2.44 -15.46 -15.99
C GLY A 27 -1.90 -16.88 -16.12
N LEU A 28 -2.02 -17.50 -17.29
CA LEU A 28 -1.32 -18.73 -17.60
C LEU A 28 0.19 -18.48 -17.64
N SER A 29 0.99 -19.52 -17.36
CA SER A 29 2.45 -19.36 -17.37
C SER A 29 2.96 -18.87 -18.73
N ALA A 30 4.03 -18.06 -18.73
CA ALA A 30 4.63 -17.50 -19.96
C ALA A 30 4.92 -18.56 -21.02
N ARG A 31 5.32 -19.76 -20.59
CA ARG A 31 5.53 -20.90 -21.47
C ARG A 31 4.25 -21.33 -22.18
N VAL A 32 3.13 -21.44 -21.45
CA VAL A 32 1.83 -21.84 -21.99
C VAL A 32 1.33 -20.76 -22.96
N VAL A 33 1.39 -19.49 -22.56
CA VAL A 33 1.03 -18.35 -23.41
C VAL A 33 1.84 -18.34 -24.70
N HIS A 34 3.15 -18.53 -24.63
CA HIS A 34 4.01 -18.56 -25.79
C HIS A 34 3.67 -19.73 -26.76
N CYS A 35 3.40 -20.93 -26.22
CA CYS A 35 2.98 -22.05 -27.03
C CYS A 35 1.66 -21.79 -27.78
N LEU A 36 0.67 -21.21 -27.08
CA LEU A 36 -0.63 -20.85 -27.66
C LEU A 36 -0.47 -19.77 -28.75
N GLN A 37 0.28 -18.72 -28.46
CA GLN A 37 0.54 -17.64 -29.43
C GLN A 37 1.29 -18.12 -30.67
N THR A 38 2.27 -19.00 -30.50
CA THR A 38 3.00 -19.63 -31.63
C THR A 38 2.07 -20.48 -32.49
N ALA A 39 1.03 -21.07 -31.89
CA ALA A 39 0.00 -21.84 -32.59
C ALA A 39 -1.11 -20.94 -33.19
N GLY A 40 -0.98 -19.61 -33.09
CA GLY A 40 -1.94 -18.63 -33.64
C GLY A 40 -3.11 -18.31 -32.72
N VAL A 41 -3.14 -18.81 -31.48
CA VAL A 41 -4.22 -18.53 -30.52
C VAL A 41 -3.91 -17.20 -29.81
N LYS A 42 -4.71 -16.18 -30.08
CA LYS A 42 -4.52 -14.81 -29.56
C LYS A 42 -5.54 -14.45 -28.48
N THR A 43 -6.76 -14.96 -28.58
CA THR A 43 -7.87 -14.62 -27.72
C THR A 43 -8.46 -15.82 -26.97
N VAL A 44 -9.21 -15.55 -25.90
CA VAL A 44 -9.93 -16.59 -25.12
C VAL A 44 -10.99 -17.27 -26.01
N GLY A 45 -11.68 -16.52 -26.86
CA GLY A 45 -12.65 -17.09 -27.81
C GLY A 45 -12.03 -18.12 -28.73
N GLU A 46 -10.86 -17.81 -29.32
CA GLU A 46 -10.11 -18.79 -30.12
C GLU A 46 -9.68 -20.00 -29.29
N LEU A 47 -9.17 -19.79 -28.06
CA LEU A 47 -8.74 -20.84 -27.16
C LEU A 47 -9.86 -21.83 -26.81
N ARG A 48 -11.11 -21.36 -26.69
CA ARG A 48 -12.30 -22.18 -26.40
C ARG A 48 -12.58 -23.22 -27.49
N THR A 49 -12.18 -22.95 -28.74
CA THR A 49 -12.40 -23.87 -29.87
C THR A 49 -11.42 -25.04 -29.88
N TRP A 50 -10.33 -24.94 -29.09
CA TRP A 50 -9.27 -25.95 -29.07
C TRP A 50 -9.64 -27.14 -28.16
N ARG A 51 -9.49 -28.36 -28.70
CA ARG A 51 -9.65 -29.60 -27.96
C ARG A 51 -8.34 -30.02 -27.29
N ASP A 52 -8.44 -30.95 -26.32
CA ASP A 52 -7.29 -31.45 -25.57
C ASP A 52 -6.22 -32.13 -26.47
N ASP A 53 -6.67 -32.88 -27.46
CA ASP A 53 -5.78 -33.51 -28.44
C ASP A 53 -4.97 -32.46 -29.23
N GLN A 54 -5.58 -31.35 -29.62
CA GLN A 54 -4.91 -30.26 -30.32
C GLN A 54 -3.92 -29.52 -29.43
N LEU A 55 -4.30 -29.24 -28.16
CA LEU A 55 -3.42 -28.62 -27.18
C LEU A 55 -2.21 -29.48 -26.86
N LEU A 56 -2.42 -30.78 -26.68
CA LEU A 56 -1.33 -31.76 -26.40
C LEU A 56 -0.42 -32.00 -27.57
N ALA A 57 -0.86 -31.74 -28.81
CA ALA A 57 -0.04 -31.79 -30.00
C ALA A 57 0.95 -30.63 -30.15
N LEU A 58 0.78 -29.55 -29.37
CA LEU A 58 1.68 -28.40 -29.40
C LEU A 58 3.05 -28.75 -28.83
N ARG A 59 4.10 -28.28 -29.50
CA ARG A 59 5.49 -28.48 -29.04
C ARG A 59 5.65 -27.85 -27.63
N ASN A 60 6.25 -28.58 -26.71
CA ASN A 60 6.49 -28.20 -25.33
C ASN A 60 5.20 -27.96 -24.49
N PHE A 61 4.05 -28.49 -24.91
CA PHE A 61 2.78 -28.37 -24.20
C PHE A 61 2.39 -29.74 -23.62
N GLY A 62 2.43 -29.87 -22.31
CA GLY A 62 2.16 -31.13 -21.62
C GLY A 62 0.80 -31.16 -20.94
N ILE A 63 0.47 -32.31 -20.33
CA ILE A 63 -0.79 -32.53 -19.59
C ILE A 63 -1.05 -31.47 -18.54
N THR A 64 -0.04 -31.01 -17.81
CA THR A 64 -0.18 -29.94 -16.81
C THR A 64 -0.59 -28.62 -17.45
N SER A 65 -0.01 -28.28 -18.61
CA SER A 65 -0.39 -27.09 -19.37
C SER A 65 -1.84 -27.17 -19.85
N CYS A 66 -2.25 -28.33 -20.33
CA CYS A 66 -3.64 -28.57 -20.74
C CYS A 66 -4.61 -28.43 -19.57
N LYS A 67 -4.31 -29.01 -18.40
CA LYS A 67 -5.12 -28.83 -17.18
C LYS A 67 -5.24 -27.36 -16.77
N ASN A 68 -4.15 -26.58 -16.84
CA ASN A 68 -4.17 -25.16 -16.52
C ASN A 68 -5.07 -24.37 -17.48
N VAL A 69 -5.04 -24.67 -18.78
CA VAL A 69 -5.93 -24.07 -19.77
C VAL A 69 -7.40 -24.40 -19.47
N ARG A 70 -7.70 -25.67 -19.14
CA ARG A 70 -9.08 -26.08 -18.79
C ARG A 70 -9.59 -25.46 -17.52
N TRP A 71 -8.72 -25.36 -16.49
CA TRP A 71 -9.02 -24.60 -15.27
C TRP A 71 -9.34 -23.14 -15.60
N PHE A 72 -8.51 -22.46 -16.39
CA PHE A 72 -8.74 -21.09 -16.83
C PHE A 72 -10.09 -20.94 -17.54
N LEU A 73 -10.39 -21.81 -18.53
CA LEU A 73 -11.66 -21.77 -19.24
C LEU A 73 -12.87 -22.09 -18.36
N SER A 74 -12.71 -22.91 -17.33
CA SER A 74 -13.79 -23.19 -16.36
C SER A 74 -14.14 -21.92 -15.54
N TRP A 75 -13.15 -21.13 -15.15
CA TRP A 75 -13.36 -19.87 -14.46
C TRP A 75 -14.01 -18.82 -15.35
N THR A 76 -13.59 -18.71 -16.63
CA THR A 76 -14.25 -17.79 -17.56
C THR A 76 -15.73 -18.12 -17.73
N LYS A 77 -16.09 -19.41 -17.75
CA LYS A 77 -17.48 -19.85 -17.81
C LYS A 77 -18.27 -19.47 -16.54
N LYS A 78 -17.68 -19.61 -15.34
CA LYS A 78 -18.30 -19.19 -14.08
C LYS A 78 -18.58 -17.68 -14.06
N LEU A 79 -17.67 -16.88 -14.64
CA LEU A 79 -17.84 -15.42 -14.74
C LEU A 79 -19.00 -15.03 -15.66
N GLU A 80 -19.28 -15.80 -16.73
CA GLU A 80 -20.37 -15.56 -17.66
C GLU A 80 -21.74 -15.88 -17.06
N THR A 81 -21.83 -16.98 -16.30
CA THR A 81 -23.10 -17.49 -15.79
C THR A 81 -23.58 -16.79 -14.54
N ASN A 82 -22.77 -15.87 -13.97
CA ASN A 82 -23.04 -15.25 -12.66
C ASN A 82 -23.47 -16.28 -11.59
N ASP A 83 -22.99 -17.52 -11.73
CA ASP A 83 -23.20 -18.55 -10.74
C ASP A 83 -22.58 -18.05 -9.44
N GLY A 84 -23.33 -18.00 -8.34
CA GLY A 84 -22.84 -17.49 -7.04
C GLY A 84 -21.52 -18.16 -6.58
N ASN A 85 -21.10 -19.21 -7.26
CA ASN A 85 -19.79 -19.89 -7.14
C ASN A 85 -18.60 -19.15 -7.79
N ALA A 86 -18.82 -18.03 -8.51
CA ALA A 86 -17.72 -17.20 -9.04
C ALA A 86 -17.17 -16.21 -7.99
N THR A 87 -17.72 -16.17 -6.78
CA THR A 87 -17.23 -15.38 -5.66
C THR A 87 -16.41 -16.24 -4.72
N VAL A 88 -15.22 -15.77 -4.37
CA VAL A 88 -14.41 -16.42 -3.34
C VAL A 88 -14.80 -15.87 -1.96
N SER A 89 -14.90 -16.76 -0.98
CA SER A 89 -15.39 -16.43 0.36
C SER A 89 -14.44 -15.51 1.17
N SER A 90 -13.17 -15.50 0.83
CA SER A 90 -12.15 -14.69 1.53
C SER A 90 -10.93 -14.44 0.64
N PHE A 91 -10.08 -13.51 1.06
CA PHE A 91 -8.83 -13.23 0.36
C PHE A 91 -7.88 -14.44 0.35
N ARG A 92 -7.84 -15.20 1.44
CA ARG A 92 -7.07 -16.45 1.47
C ARG A 92 -7.58 -17.47 0.47
N ALA A 93 -8.90 -17.62 0.35
CA ALA A 93 -9.50 -18.51 -0.64
C ALA A 93 -9.17 -18.06 -2.07
N LEU A 94 -9.14 -16.75 -2.34
CA LEU A 94 -8.67 -16.19 -3.62
C LEU A 94 -7.23 -16.62 -3.92
N LEU A 95 -6.31 -16.44 -2.97
CA LEU A 95 -4.91 -16.83 -3.20
C LEU A 95 -4.76 -18.34 -3.44
N LEU A 96 -5.48 -19.17 -2.68
CA LEU A 96 -5.45 -20.64 -2.86
C LEU A 96 -5.95 -21.09 -4.21
N GLU A 97 -6.86 -20.35 -4.84
CA GLU A 97 -7.39 -20.66 -6.16
C GLU A 97 -6.40 -20.33 -7.28
N PHE A 98 -5.64 -19.23 -7.14
CA PHE A 98 -4.78 -18.72 -8.21
C PHE A 98 -3.30 -19.04 -8.06
N LEU A 99 -2.85 -19.45 -6.87
CA LEU A 99 -1.44 -19.62 -6.56
C LEU A 99 -1.11 -21.05 -6.13
N GLY A 100 0.07 -21.50 -6.52
CA GLY A 100 0.65 -22.74 -6.01
C GLY A 100 1.23 -22.59 -4.60
N ARG A 101 1.55 -23.71 -3.94
CA ARG A 101 2.09 -23.73 -2.58
C ARG A 101 3.37 -22.90 -2.41
N GLU A 102 4.23 -22.89 -3.41
CA GLU A 102 5.48 -22.11 -3.39
C GLU A 102 5.23 -20.62 -3.44
N GLU A 103 4.33 -20.20 -4.31
CA GLU A 103 3.91 -18.81 -4.50
C GLU A 103 3.22 -18.29 -3.24
N MET A 104 2.30 -19.08 -2.68
CA MET A 104 1.64 -18.79 -1.40
C MET A 104 2.66 -18.56 -0.29
N PHE A 105 3.62 -19.49 -0.10
CA PHE A 105 4.65 -19.35 0.93
C PHE A 105 5.46 -18.06 0.76
N VAL A 106 5.88 -17.75 -0.47
CA VAL A 106 6.68 -16.54 -0.73
C VAL A 106 5.88 -15.28 -0.42
N LEU A 107 4.61 -15.18 -0.85
CA LEU A 107 3.78 -14.01 -0.58
C LEU A 107 3.43 -13.89 0.92
N GLU A 108 3.13 -14.98 1.61
CA GLU A 108 2.89 -14.97 3.06
C GLU A 108 4.09 -14.39 3.83
N GLN A 109 5.31 -14.81 3.45
CA GLN A 109 6.52 -14.29 4.10
C GLN A 109 6.82 -12.84 3.71
N ARG A 110 6.62 -12.49 2.44
CA ARG A 110 6.95 -11.17 1.89
C ARG A 110 6.05 -10.06 2.40
N TYR A 111 4.76 -10.35 2.51
CA TYR A 111 3.70 -9.41 2.87
C TYR A 111 3.23 -9.57 4.33
N GLY A 112 3.79 -10.51 5.07
CA GLY A 112 3.40 -10.75 6.45
C GLY A 112 1.93 -11.17 6.61
N LEU A 113 1.38 -11.91 5.62
CA LEU A 113 -0.06 -12.26 5.60
C LEU A 113 -0.50 -13.03 6.85
N SER A 114 0.37 -13.89 7.39
CA SER A 114 0.10 -14.69 8.59
C SER A 114 0.87 -14.22 9.83
N ASP A 115 1.51 -13.05 9.78
CA ASP A 115 2.36 -12.55 10.84
C ASP A 115 1.63 -11.42 11.61
N PRO A 116 1.14 -11.67 12.84
CA PRO A 116 0.38 -10.68 13.60
C PRO A 116 1.23 -9.49 14.07
N GLU A 117 2.55 -9.62 14.08
CA GLU A 117 3.47 -8.55 14.47
C GLU A 117 3.93 -7.70 13.29
N PHE A 118 3.75 -8.19 12.07
CA PHE A 118 4.13 -7.44 10.88
C PHE A 118 3.31 -6.16 10.75
N ARG A 119 3.96 -5.05 10.40
CA ARG A 119 3.34 -3.75 10.10
C ARG A 119 3.90 -3.18 8.80
N PRO A 120 3.13 -2.40 8.02
CA PRO A 120 3.59 -1.85 6.74
C PRO A 120 4.84 -0.98 6.81
N HIS A 121 5.06 -0.27 7.92
CA HIS A 121 6.27 0.53 8.15
C HIS A 121 7.52 -0.33 8.44
N MET A 122 7.33 -1.61 8.78
CA MET A 122 8.44 -2.55 8.91
C MET A 122 9.01 -2.89 7.54
N LYS A 123 10.31 -3.12 7.49
CA LYS A 123 10.93 -3.65 6.27
C LYS A 123 10.30 -5.00 5.94
N ARG A 124 9.78 -5.14 4.73
CA ARG A 124 9.40 -6.45 4.20
C ARG A 124 10.59 -7.40 4.29
N ARG A 125 10.34 -8.66 4.64
CA ARG A 125 11.41 -9.67 4.61
C ARG A 125 12.10 -9.66 3.26
N THR A 126 13.41 -9.63 3.27
CA THR A 126 14.19 -9.65 2.04
C THR A 126 14.05 -11.01 1.35
N LEU A 127 14.26 -11.05 0.04
CA LEU A 127 14.26 -12.30 -0.71
C LEU A 127 15.32 -13.29 -0.20
N GLN A 128 16.43 -12.77 0.35
CA GLN A 128 17.47 -13.59 0.96
C GLN A 128 17.00 -14.25 2.27
N GLU A 129 16.30 -13.53 3.13
CA GLU A 129 15.72 -14.06 4.36
C GLU A 129 14.65 -15.13 4.06
N ILE A 130 13.81 -14.89 3.05
CA ILE A 130 12.81 -15.88 2.60
C ILE A 130 13.48 -17.13 2.05
N ALA A 131 14.54 -16.96 1.25
CA ALA A 131 15.31 -18.08 0.71
C ALA A 131 15.96 -18.90 1.83
N ALA A 132 16.57 -18.25 2.82
CA ALA A 132 17.15 -18.90 3.99
C ALA A 132 16.09 -19.66 4.82
N LYS A 133 14.92 -19.07 5.05
CA LYS A 133 13.83 -19.70 5.81
C LYS A 133 13.27 -20.94 5.11
N ARG A 134 13.22 -20.93 3.79
CA ARG A 134 12.73 -22.05 3.00
C ARG A 134 13.75 -23.20 2.92
N GLY A 135 15.03 -22.89 2.96
CA GLY A 135 16.11 -23.84 2.72
C GLY A 135 16.21 -24.34 1.27
N GLY A 136 17.41 -24.57 0.78
CA GLY A 136 17.66 -25.19 -0.53
C GLY A 136 17.28 -24.38 -1.77
N VAL A 137 16.91 -23.10 -1.63
CA VAL A 137 16.57 -22.21 -2.74
C VAL A 137 17.43 -20.96 -2.75
N THR A 138 17.69 -20.41 -3.94
CA THR A 138 18.44 -19.15 -4.08
C THR A 138 17.53 -17.94 -3.97
N ARG A 139 18.11 -16.77 -3.63
CA ARG A 139 17.41 -15.48 -3.68
C ARG A 139 16.74 -15.25 -5.04
N GLU A 140 17.45 -15.59 -6.12
CA GLU A 140 16.92 -15.41 -7.48
C GLU A 140 15.70 -16.31 -7.74
N ARG A 141 15.72 -17.55 -7.25
CA ARG A 141 14.54 -18.43 -7.36
C ARG A 141 13.33 -17.86 -6.61
N VAL A 142 13.54 -17.29 -5.42
CA VAL A 142 12.47 -16.62 -4.66
C VAL A 142 11.92 -15.41 -5.42
N ARG A 143 12.79 -14.61 -6.07
CA ARG A 143 12.37 -13.48 -6.91
C ARG A 143 11.48 -13.93 -8.07
N GLN A 144 11.87 -15.00 -8.77
CA GLN A 144 11.08 -15.58 -9.87
C GLN A 144 9.70 -16.07 -9.40
N ILE A 145 9.64 -16.70 -8.22
CA ILE A 145 8.37 -17.16 -7.63
C ILE A 145 7.49 -15.95 -7.26
N GLU A 146 8.04 -14.91 -6.64
CA GLU A 146 7.31 -13.67 -6.32
C GLU A 146 6.74 -13.02 -7.59
N GLU A 147 7.56 -12.87 -8.63
CA GLU A 147 7.13 -12.30 -9.91
C GLU A 147 6.02 -13.12 -10.58
N SER A 148 6.15 -14.45 -10.57
CA SER A 148 5.10 -15.35 -11.09
C SER A 148 3.79 -15.17 -10.34
N ALA A 149 3.85 -15.13 -9.00
CA ALA A 149 2.68 -14.95 -8.14
C ALA A 149 1.98 -13.60 -8.39
N ILE A 150 2.74 -12.52 -8.44
CA ILE A 150 2.21 -11.18 -8.72
C ILE A 150 1.61 -11.10 -10.13
N ALA A 151 2.26 -11.70 -11.12
CA ALA A 151 1.72 -11.75 -12.49
C ALA A 151 0.39 -12.52 -12.56
N ALA A 152 0.28 -13.66 -11.86
CA ALA A 152 -0.96 -14.42 -11.77
C ALA A 152 -2.10 -13.60 -11.13
N LEU A 153 -1.82 -12.89 -10.04
CA LEU A 153 -2.79 -12.03 -9.36
C LEU A 153 -3.20 -10.79 -10.20
N ARG A 154 -2.31 -10.29 -11.05
CA ARG A 154 -2.60 -9.19 -11.99
C ARG A 154 -3.32 -9.63 -13.26
N SER A 155 -3.52 -10.92 -13.48
CA SER A 155 -4.23 -11.43 -14.64
C SER A 155 -5.67 -10.92 -14.72
N ARG A 156 -6.23 -10.84 -15.92
CA ARG A 156 -7.63 -10.42 -16.13
C ARG A 156 -8.60 -11.32 -15.38
N LEU A 157 -8.36 -12.63 -15.40
CA LEU A 157 -9.22 -13.58 -14.70
C LEU A 157 -9.20 -13.35 -13.19
N CYS A 158 -8.01 -13.24 -12.57
CA CYS A 158 -7.91 -13.00 -11.13
C CYS A 158 -8.54 -11.66 -10.76
N ARG A 159 -8.29 -10.59 -11.50
CA ARG A 159 -8.92 -9.29 -11.26
C ARG A 159 -10.43 -9.36 -11.33
N ALA A 160 -11.01 -10.05 -12.31
CA ALA A 160 -12.45 -10.21 -12.43
C ALA A 160 -13.04 -11.00 -11.25
N VAL A 161 -12.36 -12.04 -10.75
CA VAL A 161 -12.76 -12.79 -9.56
C VAL A 161 -12.57 -12.01 -8.27
N ALA A 162 -11.48 -11.23 -8.19
CA ALA A 162 -11.11 -10.46 -7.02
C ALA A 162 -11.81 -9.09 -6.91
N ASP A 163 -12.54 -8.64 -7.94
CA ASP A 163 -13.19 -7.32 -7.95
C ASP A 163 -14.09 -7.08 -6.73
N SER A 164 -14.84 -8.08 -6.30
CA SER A 164 -15.66 -8.02 -5.11
C SER A 164 -14.84 -7.86 -3.81
N GLN A 165 -13.66 -8.50 -3.74
CA GLN A 165 -12.75 -8.40 -2.61
C GLN A 165 -12.12 -7.01 -2.56
N GLU A 166 -11.61 -6.52 -3.68
CA GLU A 166 -11.05 -5.17 -3.76
C GLU A 166 -12.09 -4.11 -3.43
N ALA A 167 -13.31 -4.23 -4.00
CA ALA A 167 -14.40 -3.32 -3.73
C ALA A 167 -14.84 -3.33 -2.27
N TYR A 168 -14.88 -4.51 -1.62
CA TYR A 168 -15.18 -4.63 -0.20
C TYR A 168 -14.20 -3.79 0.65
N TRP A 169 -12.90 -3.97 0.45
CA TRP A 169 -11.89 -3.25 1.20
C TRP A 169 -11.85 -1.76 0.84
N ALA A 170 -12.00 -1.42 -0.44
CA ALA A 170 -12.06 -0.02 -0.88
C ALA A 170 -13.24 0.72 -0.25
N ASN A 171 -14.45 0.14 -0.23
CA ASN A 171 -15.62 0.74 0.41
C ASN A 171 -15.43 0.91 1.91
N ARG A 172 -14.75 -0.05 2.56
CA ARG A 172 -14.46 0.03 4.00
C ARG A 172 -13.45 1.14 4.32
N ILE A 173 -12.44 1.35 3.46
CA ILE A 173 -11.53 2.50 3.58
C ILE A 173 -12.29 3.80 3.28
N GLN A 174 -13.12 3.82 2.25
CA GLN A 174 -13.89 5.01 1.86
C GLN A 174 -14.84 5.49 2.98
N SER A 175 -15.47 4.56 3.70
CA SER A 175 -16.32 4.88 4.86
C SER A 175 -15.53 5.51 6.03
N ARG A 176 -14.20 5.37 6.05
CA ARG A 176 -13.27 5.96 7.02
C ARG A 176 -12.57 7.22 6.49
N SER A 177 -13.27 8.03 5.68
CA SER A 177 -12.72 9.24 5.07
C SER A 177 -11.63 8.98 4.02
N CYS A 178 -11.81 7.91 3.25
CA CYS A 178 -10.90 7.48 2.19
C CYS A 178 -9.47 7.15 2.64
N VAL A 179 -9.25 7.01 3.96
CA VAL A 179 -7.93 6.71 4.52
C VAL A 179 -8.04 5.82 5.75
N VAL A 180 -7.09 4.89 5.89
CA VAL A 180 -6.92 4.03 7.07
C VAL A 180 -5.45 3.86 7.38
N THR A 181 -5.10 4.03 8.65
CA THR A 181 -3.73 3.87 9.16
C THR A 181 -3.49 2.44 9.63
N SER A 182 -2.22 2.08 9.80
CA SER A 182 -1.83 0.78 10.36
C SER A 182 -2.49 0.50 11.71
N GLN A 183 -2.59 1.49 12.57
CA GLN A 183 -3.17 1.34 13.91
C GLN A 183 -4.66 0.97 13.84
N GLU A 184 -5.40 1.59 12.93
CA GLU A 184 -6.85 1.35 12.76
C GLU A 184 -7.15 -0.01 12.13
N LEU A 185 -6.22 -0.56 11.36
CA LEU A 185 -6.38 -1.90 10.77
C LEU A 185 -6.42 -3.02 11.81
N THR A 186 -5.95 -2.81 13.05
CA THR A 186 -6.10 -3.81 14.13
C THR A 186 -7.55 -4.16 14.40
N GLU A 187 -8.47 -3.20 14.22
CA GLU A 187 -9.91 -3.42 14.39
C GLU A 187 -10.51 -4.37 13.33
N TRP A 188 -9.78 -4.64 12.26
CA TRP A 188 -10.24 -5.50 11.15
C TRP A 188 -9.68 -6.93 11.21
N ALA A 189 -8.87 -7.25 12.21
CA ALA A 189 -8.16 -8.54 12.29
C ALA A 189 -9.08 -9.77 12.26
N ASP A 190 -10.29 -9.65 12.81
CA ASP A 190 -11.27 -10.74 12.87
C ASP A 190 -12.25 -10.75 11.68
N ASP A 191 -11.99 -9.95 10.63
CA ASP A 191 -12.88 -9.90 9.48
C ASP A 191 -12.84 -11.21 8.67
N PRO A 192 -13.98 -11.88 8.45
CA PRO A 192 -14.03 -13.14 7.71
C PRO A 192 -13.48 -13.05 6.29
N MET A 193 -13.55 -11.87 5.66
CA MET A 193 -13.02 -11.64 4.31
C MET A 193 -11.49 -11.74 4.23
N LEU A 194 -10.77 -11.71 5.35
CA LEU A 194 -9.33 -11.97 5.41
C LEU A 194 -9.00 -13.47 5.27
N GLY A 195 -9.90 -14.34 5.73
CA GLY A 195 -9.65 -15.79 5.81
C GLY A 195 -8.54 -16.16 6.80
N GLY A 196 -8.39 -15.38 7.88
CA GLY A 196 -7.37 -15.56 8.92
C GLY A 196 -6.02 -14.88 8.59
N TYR A 197 -5.93 -14.10 7.53
CA TYR A 197 -4.76 -13.28 7.25
C TYR A 197 -4.80 -11.94 7.99
N GLN A 198 -3.65 -11.29 8.09
CA GLN A 198 -3.53 -9.97 8.68
C GLN A 198 -3.99 -8.87 7.72
N PRO A 199 -4.79 -7.89 8.17
CA PRO A 199 -5.37 -6.88 7.28
C PRO A 199 -4.32 -6.04 6.55
N TRP A 200 -3.19 -5.68 7.19
CA TRP A 200 -2.13 -4.95 6.49
C TRP A 200 -1.48 -5.74 5.37
N GLY A 201 -1.19 -7.03 5.59
CA GLY A 201 -0.61 -7.89 4.56
C GLY A 201 -1.53 -7.99 3.36
N VAL A 202 -2.83 -8.18 3.61
CA VAL A 202 -3.87 -8.22 2.58
C VAL A 202 -3.95 -6.90 1.82
N LEU A 203 -4.10 -5.77 2.51
CA LEU A 203 -4.19 -4.46 1.85
C LEU A 203 -2.91 -4.08 1.12
N LEU A 204 -1.74 -4.43 1.68
CA LEU A 204 -0.46 -4.17 1.05
C LEU A 204 -0.31 -4.98 -0.25
N LEU A 205 -0.71 -6.25 -0.27
CA LEU A 205 -0.71 -7.06 -1.48
C LEU A 205 -1.76 -6.55 -2.48
N LEU A 206 -2.96 -6.22 -2.04
CA LEU A 206 -4.00 -5.63 -2.89
C LEU A 206 -3.53 -4.32 -3.53
N SER A 207 -2.86 -3.44 -2.79
CA SER A 207 -2.34 -2.18 -3.35
C SER A 207 -1.26 -2.37 -4.43
N GLU A 208 -0.62 -3.53 -4.48
CA GLU A 208 0.35 -3.86 -5.55
C GLU A 208 -0.29 -4.51 -6.77
N VAL A 209 -1.35 -5.28 -6.58
CA VAL A 209 -1.93 -6.08 -7.68
C VAL A 209 -3.19 -5.46 -8.26
N MET A 210 -3.87 -4.59 -7.52
CA MET A 210 -5.12 -3.90 -7.88
C MET A 210 -4.92 -2.39 -7.98
N THR A 211 -5.99 -1.63 -8.25
CA THR A 211 -5.88 -0.21 -8.56
C THR A 211 -6.67 0.73 -7.64
N ARG A 212 -7.65 0.21 -6.89
CA ARG A 212 -8.54 1.02 -6.05
C ARG A 212 -7.96 1.39 -4.69
N ILE A 213 -6.92 0.65 -4.25
CA ILE A 213 -6.28 0.85 -2.96
C ILE A 213 -4.83 1.22 -3.19
N VAL A 214 -4.39 2.31 -2.60
CA VAL A 214 -3.03 2.83 -2.70
C VAL A 214 -2.40 2.82 -1.31
N PHE A 215 -1.22 2.23 -1.18
CA PHE A 215 -0.39 2.33 0.03
C PHE A 215 0.56 3.50 -0.11
N ARG A 216 0.64 4.36 0.91
CA ARG A 216 1.51 5.52 0.92
C ARG A 216 2.01 5.78 2.35
N HIS A 217 3.32 5.97 2.50
CA HIS A 217 3.97 6.15 3.79
C HIS A 217 3.59 5.04 4.79
N ASP A 218 2.61 5.21 5.67
CA ASP A 218 2.12 4.19 6.61
C ASP A 218 0.57 4.19 6.69
N TYR A 219 -0.09 4.48 5.57
CA TYR A 219 -1.54 4.44 5.47
C TYR A 219 -1.99 3.92 4.09
N PHE A 220 -3.24 3.44 4.03
CA PHE A 220 -3.91 3.07 2.79
C PHE A 220 -4.99 4.09 2.45
N THR A 221 -5.16 4.36 1.17
CA THR A 221 -6.17 5.30 0.67
C THR A 221 -6.84 4.76 -0.59
N THR A 222 -8.06 5.23 -0.84
CA THR A 222 -8.80 4.99 -2.09
C THR A 222 -8.74 6.19 -3.04
N LEU A 223 -7.97 7.22 -2.70
CA LEU A 223 -7.80 8.36 -3.59
C LEU A 223 -6.83 8.05 -4.73
N PRO A 224 -7.11 8.53 -5.94
CA PRO A 224 -6.22 8.37 -7.08
C PRO A 224 -4.81 8.93 -6.79
N PRO A 225 -3.74 8.26 -7.24
CA PRO A 225 -2.36 8.71 -7.03
C PRO A 225 -2.11 10.15 -7.53
N GLN A 226 -2.78 10.57 -8.62
CA GLN A 226 -2.65 11.91 -9.19
C GLN A 226 -3.13 12.99 -8.19
N ILE A 227 -4.29 12.78 -7.58
CA ILE A 227 -4.84 13.69 -6.56
C ILE A 227 -3.94 13.72 -5.35
N MET A 228 -3.50 12.56 -4.87
CA MET A 228 -2.59 12.47 -3.72
C MET A 228 -1.27 13.22 -3.98
N ASN A 229 -0.67 13.04 -5.17
CA ASN A 229 0.56 13.73 -5.55
C ASN A 229 0.38 15.26 -5.62
N GLN A 230 -0.77 15.72 -6.13
CA GLN A 230 -1.08 17.14 -6.24
C GLN A 230 -1.24 17.78 -4.85
N VAL A 231 -2.04 17.16 -3.98
CA VAL A 231 -2.25 17.60 -2.59
C VAL A 231 -0.93 17.64 -1.82
N GLU A 232 -0.13 16.58 -1.90
CA GLU A 232 1.18 16.51 -1.24
C GLU A 232 2.12 17.59 -1.75
N LYS A 233 2.18 17.82 -3.06
CA LYS A 233 3.01 18.87 -3.66
C LYS A 233 2.62 20.26 -3.16
N GLN A 234 1.32 20.58 -3.08
CA GLN A 234 0.84 21.87 -2.58
C GLN A 234 1.19 22.06 -1.10
N ILE A 235 0.97 21.05 -0.26
CA ILE A 235 1.35 21.08 1.15
C ILE A 235 2.86 21.31 1.30
N LEU A 236 3.69 20.52 0.62
CA LEU A 236 5.14 20.63 0.69
C LEU A 236 5.65 21.99 0.21
N GLN A 237 5.08 22.53 -0.86
CA GLN A 237 5.42 23.85 -1.37
C GLN A 237 5.11 24.93 -0.32
N LEU A 238 3.92 24.93 0.26
CA LEU A 238 3.52 25.90 1.28
C LEU A 238 4.39 25.80 2.52
N LEU A 239 4.71 24.58 2.97
CA LEU A 239 5.62 24.37 4.11
C LEU A 239 7.07 24.80 3.82
N ASN A 240 7.53 24.67 2.58
CA ASN A 240 8.87 25.10 2.18
C ASN A 240 9.02 26.63 2.07
N GLU A 241 7.95 27.31 1.64
CA GLU A 241 7.91 28.76 1.52
C GLU A 241 7.70 29.46 2.88
N ALA A 242 7.13 28.74 3.84
CA ALA A 242 6.81 29.27 5.16
C ALA A 242 8.08 29.50 6.02
N ARG A 243 8.16 30.67 6.62
CA ARG A 243 9.22 31.05 7.58
C ARG A 243 8.90 30.72 9.04
N ALA A 244 7.79 30.02 9.27
CA ALA A 244 7.32 29.59 10.59
C ALA A 244 6.44 28.35 10.45
N PRO A 245 6.21 27.57 11.54
CA PRO A 245 5.27 26.47 11.52
C PRO A 245 3.87 26.93 11.08
N VAL A 246 3.29 26.25 10.08
CA VAL A 246 2.02 26.61 9.44
C VAL A 246 0.84 25.97 10.19
N PRO A 247 -0.20 26.73 10.53
CA PRO A 247 -1.40 26.18 11.15
C PRO A 247 -2.09 25.14 10.25
N PHE A 248 -2.67 24.11 10.86
CA PHE A 248 -3.43 23.06 10.16
C PHE A 248 -4.52 23.64 9.24
N GLU A 249 -5.27 24.64 9.72
CA GLU A 249 -6.36 25.23 8.96
C GLU A 249 -5.89 25.91 7.66
N THR A 250 -4.69 26.48 7.68
CA THR A 250 -4.07 27.06 6.48
C THR A 250 -3.70 25.97 5.46
N LEU A 251 -3.15 24.85 5.93
CA LEU A 251 -2.84 23.70 5.07
C LEU A 251 -4.11 23.04 4.52
N LEU A 252 -5.15 22.93 5.35
CA LEU A 252 -6.45 22.40 4.93
C LEU A 252 -7.11 23.30 3.87
N ALA A 253 -7.01 24.60 4.02
CA ALA A 253 -7.53 25.57 3.05
C ALA A 253 -6.78 25.51 1.72
N SER A 254 -5.46 25.30 1.72
CA SER A 254 -4.64 25.26 0.51
C SER A 254 -4.97 24.10 -0.42
N VAL A 255 -5.59 23.02 0.08
CA VAL A 255 -5.97 21.82 -0.68
C VAL A 255 -7.49 21.64 -0.82
N SER A 256 -8.26 22.67 -0.52
CA SER A 256 -9.74 22.58 -0.49
C SER A 256 -10.37 22.31 -1.85
N ASP A 257 -9.79 22.83 -2.93
CA ASP A 257 -10.33 22.68 -4.28
C ASP A 257 -10.14 21.25 -4.80
N GLU A 258 -8.97 20.66 -4.62
CA GLU A 258 -8.62 19.29 -5.01
C GLU A 258 -9.46 18.24 -4.26
N LEU A 259 -9.82 18.53 -3.03
CA LEU A 259 -10.56 17.63 -2.14
C LEU A 259 -12.01 18.06 -1.91
N SER A 260 -12.55 18.95 -2.75
CA SER A 260 -13.90 19.53 -2.60
C SER A 260 -15.01 18.47 -2.53
N TYR A 261 -14.86 17.38 -3.26
CA TYR A 261 -15.82 16.26 -3.29
C TYR A 261 -15.85 15.41 -2.00
N LEU A 262 -14.85 15.53 -1.11
CA LEU A 262 -14.81 14.78 0.15
C LEU A 262 -15.63 15.40 1.29
N ASN A 263 -16.21 16.59 1.09
CA ASN A 263 -17.02 17.29 2.08
C ASN A 263 -16.35 17.34 3.47
N GLY A 264 -17.03 16.90 4.53
CA GLY A 264 -16.51 16.89 5.91
C GLY A 264 -15.39 15.89 6.20
N GLN A 265 -14.98 15.06 5.24
CA GLN A 265 -13.93 14.04 5.42
C GLN A 265 -12.51 14.58 5.22
N ARG A 266 -12.35 15.74 4.56
CA ARG A 266 -11.06 16.37 4.25
C ARG A 266 -10.12 16.55 5.46
N PRO A 267 -10.59 17.05 6.62
CA PRO A 267 -9.69 17.31 7.76
C PRO A 267 -8.97 16.04 8.22
N ARG A 268 -9.67 14.91 8.28
CA ARG A 268 -9.08 13.63 8.68
C ARG A 268 -8.02 13.16 7.68
N LEU A 269 -8.33 13.21 6.38
CA LEU A 269 -7.38 12.80 5.34
C LEU A 269 -6.09 13.64 5.41
N VAL A 270 -6.23 14.97 5.46
CA VAL A 270 -5.07 15.88 5.54
C VAL A 270 -4.28 15.64 6.83
N THR A 271 -4.95 15.41 7.97
CA THR A 271 -4.27 15.04 9.23
C THR A 271 -3.42 13.78 9.05
N VAL A 272 -3.99 12.70 8.51
CA VAL A 272 -3.25 11.44 8.30
C VAL A 272 -2.07 11.64 7.35
N MET A 273 -2.26 12.40 6.26
CA MET A 273 -1.17 12.71 5.33
C MET A 273 -0.02 13.45 6.02
N LEU A 274 -0.31 14.47 6.81
CA LEU A 274 0.69 15.26 7.53
C LEU A 274 1.42 14.43 8.60
N ASP A 275 0.67 13.65 9.37
CA ASP A 275 1.19 12.89 10.51
C ASP A 275 2.06 11.69 10.07
N HIS A 276 1.82 11.16 8.89
CA HIS A 276 2.58 10.02 8.34
C HIS A 276 3.62 10.40 7.28
N HIS A 277 3.71 11.68 6.89
CA HIS A 277 4.71 12.11 5.91
C HIS A 277 6.11 12.11 6.54
N PRO A 278 7.15 11.49 5.90
CA PRO A 278 8.47 11.33 6.49
C PRO A 278 9.21 12.66 6.77
N ASP A 279 8.93 13.69 5.98
CA ASP A 279 9.63 14.98 6.06
C ASP A 279 8.87 16.06 6.83
N ILE A 280 7.63 15.78 7.28
CA ILE A 280 6.80 16.74 8.01
C ILE A 280 6.84 16.45 9.51
N SER A 281 6.85 17.50 10.32
CA SER A 281 6.67 17.46 11.76
C SER A 281 5.49 18.30 12.18
N GLY A 282 4.72 17.79 13.15
CA GLY A 282 3.61 18.49 13.76
C GLY A 282 3.88 18.83 15.22
N THR A 283 3.35 19.99 15.67
CA THR A 283 3.38 20.45 17.05
C THR A 283 2.04 20.15 17.77
N VAL A 284 2.02 20.15 19.08
CA VAL A 284 0.82 19.89 19.90
C VAL A 284 -0.31 20.91 19.68
N ASP A 285 0.02 22.12 19.22
CA ASP A 285 -0.93 23.17 18.82
C ASP A 285 -1.33 23.07 17.34
N ARG A 286 -1.12 21.90 16.71
CA ARG A 286 -1.49 21.59 15.32
C ARG A 286 -0.89 22.56 14.30
N ARG A 287 0.41 22.86 14.43
CA ARG A 287 1.20 23.54 13.41
C ARG A 287 2.17 22.54 12.79
N TYR A 288 2.44 22.68 11.53
CA TYR A 288 3.26 21.74 10.76
C TYR A 288 4.39 22.46 10.04
N PHE A 289 5.50 21.77 9.85
CA PHE A 289 6.69 22.27 9.15
C PHE A 289 7.52 21.15 8.57
N LEU A 290 8.36 21.45 7.59
CA LEU A 290 9.40 20.53 7.14
C LEU A 290 10.50 20.43 8.18
N HIS A 291 10.93 19.21 8.52
CA HIS A 291 11.89 18.95 9.61
C HIS A 291 13.11 19.89 9.61
N MET A 292 13.77 20.04 8.46
CA MET A 292 15.01 20.81 8.35
C MET A 292 14.78 22.33 8.21
N VAL A 293 13.55 22.76 7.90
CA VAL A 293 13.19 24.18 7.76
C VAL A 293 12.69 24.76 9.07
N GLY A 294 11.76 24.08 9.73
CA GLY A 294 11.10 24.59 10.92
C GLY A 294 11.75 24.21 12.26
N ALA A 295 12.53 23.11 12.31
CA ALA A 295 13.19 22.73 13.55
C ALA A 295 14.21 23.77 14.05
N PRO A 296 15.04 24.43 13.22
CA PRO A 296 15.89 25.52 13.66
C PRO A 296 15.10 26.65 14.32
N LEU A 297 13.96 27.03 13.74
CA LEU A 297 13.10 28.11 14.25
C LEU A 297 12.52 27.76 15.62
N LEU A 298 12.05 26.53 15.78
CA LEU A 298 11.50 26.06 17.06
C LEU A 298 12.59 25.94 18.14
N ILE A 299 13.80 25.50 17.78
CA ILE A 299 14.94 25.44 18.68
C ILE A 299 15.37 26.86 19.11
N ALA A 300 15.44 27.79 18.17
CA ALA A 300 15.75 29.19 18.48
C ALA A 300 14.69 29.82 19.42
N ASP A 301 13.42 29.53 19.20
CA ASP A 301 12.34 29.97 20.07
C ASP A 301 12.44 29.40 21.49
N ILE A 302 12.80 28.11 21.63
CA ILE A 302 13.04 27.50 22.93
C ILE A 302 14.21 28.17 23.64
N LEU A 303 15.33 28.39 22.94
CA LEU A 303 16.51 29.04 23.53
C LEU A 303 16.23 30.49 23.97
N ARG A 304 15.36 31.23 23.23
CA ARG A 304 14.92 32.59 23.64
C ARG A 304 14.00 32.53 24.86
N SER A 305 13.05 31.61 24.86
CA SER A 305 12.05 31.54 25.93
C SER A 305 12.63 31.11 27.26
N GLU A 306 13.68 30.31 27.26
CA GLU A 306 14.37 29.89 28.51
C GLU A 306 15.41 30.90 29.00
N ASP A 307 15.84 31.84 28.14
CA ASP A 307 16.80 32.95 28.45
C ASP A 307 18.04 32.50 29.24
N ARG A 308 18.50 31.29 28.97
CA ARG A 308 19.72 30.67 29.55
C ARG A 308 20.32 29.63 28.63
N PRO A 309 21.62 29.34 28.76
CA PRO A 309 22.23 28.23 28.03
C PRO A 309 21.59 26.88 28.43
N LEU A 310 21.28 26.04 27.43
CA LEU A 310 20.66 24.72 27.62
C LEU A 310 21.60 23.60 27.21
N HIS A 311 21.67 22.55 28.03
CA HIS A 311 22.28 21.29 27.61
C HIS A 311 21.42 20.61 26.54
N PHE A 312 22.01 20.00 25.51
CA PHE A 312 21.27 19.46 24.38
C PHE A 312 20.23 18.39 24.77
N HIS A 313 20.45 17.64 25.86
CA HIS A 313 19.44 16.72 26.38
C HIS A 313 18.19 17.43 26.90
N GLU A 314 18.39 18.55 27.63
CA GLU A 314 17.29 19.38 28.09
C GLU A 314 16.54 20.03 26.92
N LEU A 315 17.29 20.54 25.96
CA LEU A 315 16.73 21.09 24.73
C LEU A 315 15.93 20.04 23.95
N THR A 316 16.43 18.81 23.88
CA THR A 316 15.68 17.70 23.25
C THR A 316 14.37 17.42 23.99
N ARG A 317 14.38 17.45 25.31
CA ARG A 317 13.15 17.26 26.13
C ARG A 317 12.15 18.39 25.88
N LEU A 318 12.58 19.63 25.88
CA LEU A 318 11.74 20.80 25.64
C LEU A 318 11.17 20.83 24.22
N TYR A 319 12.00 20.48 23.22
CA TYR A 319 11.59 20.31 21.83
C TYR A 319 10.47 19.25 21.73
N ASN A 320 10.72 18.07 22.27
CA ASN A 320 9.76 16.95 22.20
C ASN A 320 8.48 17.22 22.99
N ALA A 321 8.50 18.06 24.02
CA ALA A 321 7.29 18.48 24.73
C ALA A 321 6.36 19.33 23.86
N ARG A 322 6.89 20.04 22.87
CA ARG A 322 6.11 20.85 21.91
C ARG A 322 5.65 20.04 20.68
N MET A 323 6.15 18.78 20.50
CA MET A 323 5.91 17.98 19.31
C MET A 323 4.82 16.91 19.51
N LEU A 324 4.06 16.63 18.45
CA LEU A 324 3.20 15.45 18.39
C LEU A 324 4.04 14.16 18.61
N PRO A 325 3.47 13.08 19.16
CA PRO A 325 4.22 11.87 19.51
C PRO A 325 5.04 11.30 18.34
N HIS A 326 4.46 11.25 17.14
CA HIS A 326 5.13 10.72 15.93
C HIS A 326 6.22 11.64 15.39
N SER A 327 6.18 12.94 15.77
CA SER A 327 7.15 13.96 15.34
C SER A 327 8.31 14.13 16.32
N ARG A 328 8.34 13.43 17.44
CA ARG A 328 9.44 13.49 18.41
C ARG A 328 10.74 12.99 17.84
N ARG A 329 11.84 13.60 18.24
CA ARG A 329 13.18 13.34 17.70
C ARG A 329 14.17 13.00 18.79
N GLY A 330 15.17 12.18 18.45
CA GLY A 330 16.29 11.88 19.34
C GLY A 330 17.32 13.02 19.40
N THR A 331 18.21 12.92 20.39
CA THR A 331 19.29 13.89 20.62
C THR A 331 20.20 14.11 19.40
N GLY A 332 20.46 13.06 18.61
CA GLY A 332 21.25 13.16 17.39
C GLY A 332 20.67 14.08 16.32
N PHE A 333 19.34 14.13 16.22
CA PHE A 333 18.64 15.06 15.34
C PHE A 333 18.84 16.51 15.81
N ILE A 334 18.61 16.79 17.11
CA ILE A 334 18.75 18.13 17.70
C ILE A 334 20.20 18.62 17.53
N LEU A 335 21.21 17.80 17.78
CA LEU A 335 22.61 18.15 17.55
C LEU A 335 22.91 18.47 16.08
N ARG A 336 22.33 17.71 15.14
CA ARG A 336 22.49 18.02 13.72
C ARG A 336 21.90 19.38 13.36
N VAL A 337 20.70 19.68 13.86
CA VAL A 337 20.05 20.98 13.64
C VAL A 337 20.88 22.12 14.26
N LEU A 338 21.31 22.00 15.51
CA LEU A 338 22.19 22.99 16.16
C LEU A 338 23.47 23.28 15.40
N ASN A 339 24.08 22.25 14.81
CA ASN A 339 25.29 22.41 14.00
C ASN A 339 25.04 23.12 12.67
N LEU A 340 23.82 23.12 12.16
CA LEU A 340 23.43 23.82 10.93
C LEU A 340 22.95 25.25 11.19
N MET A 341 22.59 25.58 12.43
CA MET A 341 22.12 26.93 12.81
C MET A 341 23.30 27.88 12.89
N THR A 342 23.20 28.99 12.17
CA THR A 342 24.23 30.06 12.19
C THR A 342 24.16 30.95 13.42
N ASP A 343 23.00 31.03 14.05
CA ASP A 343 22.67 31.82 15.23
C ASP A 343 22.80 31.06 16.56
N ALA A 344 23.03 29.75 16.53
CA ALA A 344 23.37 28.99 17.72
C ALA A 344 24.85 29.06 18.07
N ALA A 345 25.18 29.24 19.34
CA ALA A 345 26.53 29.21 19.87
C ALA A 345 26.68 28.12 20.92
N ARG A 346 27.77 27.36 20.84
CA ARG A 346 28.14 26.40 21.86
C ARG A 346 29.02 27.12 22.91
N VAL A 347 28.48 27.32 24.11
CA VAL A 347 29.15 28.05 25.19
C VAL A 347 29.93 27.15 26.17
N ALA A 348 29.59 25.86 26.23
CA ALA A 348 30.31 24.85 27.01
C ALA A 348 30.15 23.48 26.37
N ARG A 349 30.76 22.43 26.95
CA ARG A 349 30.59 21.06 26.46
C ARG A 349 29.11 20.71 26.45
N ALA A 350 28.56 20.48 25.24
CA ALA A 350 27.16 20.09 25.03
C ALA A 350 26.10 21.13 25.47
N VAL A 351 26.49 22.39 25.67
CA VAL A 351 25.61 23.50 26.13
C VAL A 351 25.54 24.57 25.04
N TYR A 352 24.32 25.00 24.70
CA TYR A 352 24.04 25.89 23.59
C TYR A 352 23.20 27.08 24.02
N THR A 353 23.41 28.22 23.36
CA THR A 353 22.61 29.45 23.47
C THR A 353 22.46 30.06 22.08
N LEU A 354 21.67 31.13 21.95
CA LEU A 354 21.70 31.98 20.76
C LEU A 354 22.87 32.96 20.85
N LYS A 355 23.43 33.31 19.71
CA LYS A 355 24.37 34.44 19.59
C LYS A 355 23.63 35.74 19.91
N PRO A 356 24.32 36.71 20.55
CA PRO A 356 23.76 38.02 20.80
C PRO A 356 23.36 38.76 19.51
#